data_03217112c93e253a4adcb550deb8be48
#
_entry.id   03217112c93e253a4adcb550deb8be48
#
_cell.length_a   1.000
_cell.length_b   1.000
_cell.length_c   1.000
_cell.angle_alpha   90.00
_cell.angle_beta   90.00
_cell.angle_gamma   90.00
#
_symmetry.space_group_name_H-M   'P 1'
#
loop_
_entity.id
_entity.type
_entity.pdbx_description
1 polymer ?
#
loop_
_entity_poly.entity_id
_entity_poly.type
_entity_poly.pdbx_seq_one_letter_code
_entity_poly.pdbx_strand_id
1 'polypeptide(L)'
;QRILLVGVHLVQAADALTLTAAGIKTNDADVAAKIIVVGVGGAGNNAVNRMIDEKIDGVDFIGVNTDKQALQLCKAPKLLQIGEKLTKGLGAGAKPEIGEKAAEESAEEISAALKGADMVFVTCGMGGGTGTGAAPVVAKLAKDMGILTVGVVTKPFRFEAKARMVNALNGIERIKEHVDTLIVIPNDKLLEIVDRRTTMPEALKKADEVLQQAVQGITDLINVPAVINLDFADVQTVMKDKGIAHIGIGEGKGDDKAMEAVKMAVESPLLETTISGATHVIINISGDITLADASDAASYVQELAGDDVNIIFGAMYDESKSDSCTITVIATGLEDKANNGVQNRLGGDRKSTRLNSSHSKISY
;
A
#
# COMPACT_ATOMS: atom_id res chain seq x y z
N GLN A 1 -18.40 -27.82 6.07
CA GLN A 1 -17.54 -28.33 4.97
C GLN A 1 -16.25 -27.52 4.74
N ARG A 2 -16.13 -26.27 5.29
CA ARG A 2 -14.91 -25.43 5.16
C ARG A 2 -13.85 -25.66 6.25
N ILE A 3 -14.20 -26.32 7.35
CA ILE A 3 -13.24 -26.67 8.44
C ILE A 3 -12.28 -27.82 8.06
N LEU A 4 -12.61 -28.56 6.99
CA LEU A 4 -11.76 -29.69 6.55
C LEU A 4 -10.52 -29.27 5.74
N LEU A 5 -10.44 -28.03 5.23
CA LEU A 5 -9.26 -27.58 4.47
C LEU A 5 -8.05 -27.20 5.37
N VAL A 6 -8.28 -26.79 6.61
CA VAL A 6 -7.20 -26.43 7.55
C VAL A 6 -6.47 -27.70 8.03
N GLY A 7 -7.14 -28.84 8.09
CA GLY A 7 -6.53 -30.12 8.48
C GLY A 7 -5.59 -30.74 7.45
N VAL A 8 -5.72 -30.40 6.18
CA VAL A 8 -4.89 -30.99 5.10
C VAL A 8 -3.49 -30.35 5.06
N HIS A 9 -3.36 -29.07 5.41
CA HIS A 9 -2.06 -28.40 5.40
C HIS A 9 -1.17 -28.73 6.62
N LEU A 10 -1.75 -29.08 7.75
CA LEU A 10 -0.99 -29.56 8.92
C LEU A 10 -0.37 -30.93 8.70
N VAL A 11 -0.96 -31.78 7.85
CA VAL A 11 -0.40 -33.09 7.50
C VAL A 11 0.77 -32.93 6.50
N GLN A 12 0.73 -31.93 5.62
CA GLN A 12 1.81 -31.68 4.66
C GLN A 12 3.11 -31.16 5.32
N ALA A 13 3.00 -30.40 6.40
CA ALA A 13 4.19 -29.91 7.14
C ALA A 13 4.92 -31.03 7.88
N ALA A 14 4.22 -32.06 8.35
CA ALA A 14 4.82 -33.22 8.99
C ALA A 14 5.52 -34.15 7.98
N ASP A 15 5.01 -34.24 6.75
CA ASP A 15 5.61 -35.04 5.70
C ASP A 15 6.88 -34.39 5.08
N ALA A 16 6.98 -33.06 5.10
CA ALA A 16 8.19 -32.35 4.61
C ALA A 16 9.44 -32.64 5.46
N LEU A 17 9.27 -32.84 6.77
CA LEU A 17 10.37 -33.19 7.68
C LEU A 17 10.84 -34.62 7.52
N THR A 18 10.00 -35.55 7.06
CA THR A 18 10.36 -36.96 6.81
C THR A 18 10.95 -37.19 5.41
N LEU A 19 10.61 -36.33 4.44
CA LEU A 19 11.12 -36.43 3.07
C LEU A 19 12.58 -35.97 2.89
N THR A 20 13.07 -35.07 3.76
CA THR A 20 14.48 -34.65 3.79
C THR A 20 15.43 -35.78 4.19
N ALA A 21 14.96 -36.81 4.89
CA ALA A 21 15.75 -38.00 5.24
C ALA A 21 15.90 -39.01 4.08
N ALA A 22 15.10 -38.88 3.02
CA ALA A 22 15.05 -39.82 1.89
C ALA A 22 15.90 -39.42 0.68
N GLY A 23 16.71 -38.35 0.77
CA GLY A 23 17.65 -37.97 -0.32
C GLY A 23 16.99 -37.48 -1.60
N ILE A 24 15.76 -37.00 -1.53
CA ILE A 24 15.14 -36.26 -2.64
C ILE A 24 15.91 -34.94 -2.78
N LYS A 25 16.66 -34.80 -3.86
CA LYS A 25 17.23 -33.50 -4.24
C LYS A 25 16.05 -32.55 -4.44
N THR A 26 15.87 -31.62 -3.48
CA THR A 26 15.09 -30.43 -3.75
C THR A 26 15.80 -29.71 -4.87
N ASN A 27 15.23 -29.82 -6.07
CA ASN A 27 15.66 -28.98 -7.17
C ASN A 27 15.29 -27.54 -6.78
N ASP A 28 16.32 -26.72 -6.80
CA ASP A 28 16.33 -25.28 -6.74
C ASP A 28 15.64 -24.66 -5.51
N ALA A 29 16.46 -23.91 -4.79
CA ALA A 29 16.01 -22.97 -3.77
C ALA A 29 14.69 -22.33 -4.20
N ASP A 30 13.68 -22.35 -3.33
CA ASP A 30 12.50 -21.51 -3.45
C ASP A 30 13.02 -20.11 -3.80
N VAL A 31 12.86 -19.72 -5.07
CA VAL A 31 13.30 -18.40 -5.52
C VAL A 31 12.34 -17.42 -4.87
N ALA A 32 12.78 -16.82 -3.78
CA ALA A 32 12.03 -15.78 -3.11
C ALA A 32 11.62 -14.72 -4.14
N ALA A 33 10.39 -14.24 -4.07
CA ALA A 33 9.89 -13.21 -4.97
C ALA A 33 10.81 -11.98 -4.93
N LYS A 34 11.24 -11.49 -6.07
CA LYS A 34 12.11 -10.32 -6.15
C LYS A 34 11.28 -9.04 -5.99
N ILE A 35 11.41 -8.41 -4.84
CA ILE A 35 10.69 -7.18 -4.49
C ILE A 35 11.63 -5.99 -4.60
N ILE A 36 11.20 -4.94 -5.29
CA ILE A 36 11.94 -3.68 -5.39
C ILE A 36 11.11 -2.54 -4.79
N VAL A 37 11.72 -1.73 -3.94
CA VAL A 37 11.15 -0.50 -3.40
C VAL A 37 11.80 0.70 -4.07
N VAL A 38 11.00 1.49 -4.80
CA VAL A 38 11.44 2.69 -5.50
C VAL A 38 10.97 3.93 -4.76
N GLY A 39 11.91 4.64 -4.13
CA GLY A 39 11.64 5.92 -3.51
C GLY A 39 11.78 7.07 -4.52
N VAL A 40 10.68 7.78 -4.81
CA VAL A 40 10.66 8.84 -5.82
C VAL A 40 10.57 10.22 -5.19
N GLY A 41 11.54 11.07 -5.52
CA GLY A 41 11.66 12.43 -4.96
C GLY A 41 12.14 12.45 -3.51
N GLY A 42 12.18 13.62 -2.88
CA GLY A 42 12.76 13.80 -1.55
C GLY A 42 12.09 12.94 -0.47
N ALA A 43 10.78 13.00 -0.36
CA ALA A 43 10.03 12.21 0.64
C ALA A 43 10.14 10.69 0.40
N GLY A 44 10.07 10.25 -0.87
CA GLY A 44 10.27 8.84 -1.21
C GLY A 44 11.68 8.36 -0.87
N ASN A 45 12.72 9.18 -1.14
CA ASN A 45 14.10 8.86 -0.75
C ASN A 45 14.28 8.80 0.77
N ASN A 46 13.61 9.68 1.53
CA ASN A 46 13.64 9.64 3.00
C ASN A 46 12.98 8.38 3.55
N ALA A 47 11.82 7.99 3.00
CA ALA A 47 11.16 6.75 3.37
C ALA A 47 12.05 5.52 3.11
N VAL A 48 12.73 5.46 1.95
CA VAL A 48 13.70 4.41 1.63
C VAL A 48 14.86 4.41 2.60
N ASN A 49 15.43 5.59 2.96
CA ASN A 49 16.48 5.67 3.95
C ASN A 49 16.07 5.04 5.28
N ARG A 50 14.83 5.31 5.69
CA ARG A 50 14.30 4.75 6.92
C ARG A 50 14.12 3.23 6.83
N MET A 51 13.58 2.72 5.72
CA MET A 51 13.44 1.29 5.49
C MET A 51 14.78 0.55 5.59
N ILE A 52 15.85 1.17 5.06
CA ILE A 52 17.21 0.64 5.16
C ILE A 52 17.74 0.69 6.59
N ASP A 53 17.47 1.79 7.32
CA ASP A 53 17.89 1.93 8.73
C ASP A 53 17.19 0.91 9.64
N GLU A 54 15.92 0.59 9.39
CA GLU A 54 15.14 -0.44 10.09
C GLU A 54 15.43 -1.86 9.57
N LYS A 55 16.35 -2.00 8.60
CA LYS A 55 16.80 -3.29 8.06
C LYS A 55 15.67 -4.18 7.55
N ILE A 56 14.80 -3.63 6.71
CA ILE A 56 13.81 -4.46 6.00
C ILE A 56 14.54 -5.41 5.08
N ASP A 57 14.37 -6.72 5.33
CA ASP A 57 15.04 -7.79 4.58
C ASP A 57 14.23 -8.22 3.35
N GLY A 58 14.92 -8.85 2.38
CA GLY A 58 14.31 -9.46 1.21
C GLY A 58 13.82 -8.47 0.15
N VAL A 59 14.25 -7.20 0.21
CA VAL A 59 13.89 -6.17 -0.76
C VAL A 59 15.12 -5.43 -1.30
N ASP A 60 15.07 -5.07 -2.59
CA ASP A 60 16.04 -4.19 -3.22
C ASP A 60 15.54 -2.74 -3.17
N PHE A 61 16.43 -1.78 -2.92
CA PHE A 61 16.08 -0.38 -2.84
C PHE A 61 16.65 0.44 -3.98
N ILE A 62 15.80 1.31 -4.57
CA ILE A 62 16.18 2.27 -5.60
C ILE A 62 15.74 3.67 -5.18
N GLY A 63 16.67 4.62 -5.17
CA GLY A 63 16.38 6.04 -5.01
C GLY A 63 16.30 6.73 -6.37
N VAL A 64 15.21 7.46 -6.61
CA VAL A 64 14.97 8.21 -7.86
C VAL A 64 14.74 9.68 -7.54
N ASN A 65 15.49 10.58 -8.15
CA ASN A 65 15.29 12.02 -7.95
C ASN A 65 15.79 12.84 -9.15
N THR A 66 15.23 14.04 -9.34
CA THR A 66 15.72 15.06 -10.27
C THR A 66 16.79 15.97 -9.62
N ASP A 67 16.86 15.99 -8.30
CA ASP A 67 17.82 16.76 -7.53
C ASP A 67 19.01 15.87 -7.16
N LYS A 68 20.18 16.20 -7.73
CA LYS A 68 21.42 15.44 -7.52
C LYS A 68 21.92 15.49 -6.08
N GLN A 69 21.78 16.64 -5.42
CA GLN A 69 22.24 16.81 -4.04
C GLN A 69 21.35 16.01 -3.08
N ALA A 70 20.04 16.10 -3.24
CA ALA A 70 19.10 15.30 -2.46
C ALA A 70 19.29 13.79 -2.69
N LEU A 71 19.57 13.39 -3.93
CA LEU A 71 19.79 11.98 -4.26
C LEU A 71 21.05 11.41 -3.61
N GLN A 72 22.12 12.21 -3.45
CA GLN A 72 23.35 11.79 -2.76
C GLN A 72 23.14 11.50 -1.27
N LEU A 73 22.05 11.99 -0.67
CA LEU A 73 21.69 11.71 0.72
C LEU A 73 20.85 10.41 0.85
N CYS A 74 20.45 9.83 -0.26
CA CYS A 74 19.71 8.57 -0.27
C CYS A 74 20.68 7.40 -0.05
N LYS A 75 20.33 6.51 0.88
CA LYS A 75 21.13 5.34 1.26
C LYS A 75 20.88 4.13 0.37
N ALA A 76 19.95 4.22 -0.59
CA ALA A 76 19.66 3.12 -1.50
C ALA A 76 20.92 2.68 -2.26
N PRO A 77 21.15 1.37 -2.43
CA PRO A 77 22.29 0.85 -3.18
C PRO A 77 22.29 1.29 -4.65
N LYS A 78 21.11 1.54 -5.21
CA LYS A 78 20.94 2.01 -6.58
C LYS A 78 20.29 3.39 -6.58
N LEU A 79 20.96 4.34 -7.21
CA LEU A 79 20.52 5.73 -7.32
C LEU A 79 20.34 6.08 -8.79
N LEU A 80 19.17 6.61 -9.14
CA LEU A 80 18.84 7.07 -10.49
C LEU A 80 18.54 8.57 -10.46
N GLN A 81 19.44 9.35 -11.05
CA GLN A 81 19.17 10.76 -11.33
C GLN A 81 18.37 10.82 -12.64
N ILE A 82 17.13 11.30 -12.58
CA ILE A 82 16.24 11.39 -13.74
C ILE A 82 16.20 12.82 -14.29
N GLY A 83 16.01 12.93 -15.61
CA GLY A 83 15.85 14.21 -16.29
C GLY A 83 17.08 15.10 -16.22
N GLU A 84 18.28 14.55 -16.41
CA GLU A 84 19.52 15.30 -16.30
C GLU A 84 19.61 16.46 -17.30
N LYS A 85 19.15 16.24 -18.54
CA LYS A 85 19.14 17.28 -19.58
C LYS A 85 18.13 18.38 -19.27
N LEU A 86 16.96 17.98 -18.75
CA LEU A 86 15.86 18.88 -18.44
C LEU A 86 16.12 19.73 -17.20
N THR A 87 16.58 19.12 -16.11
CA THR A 87 16.68 19.76 -14.79
C THR A 87 18.10 20.18 -14.42
N LYS A 88 19.12 19.65 -15.10
CA LYS A 88 20.54 19.85 -14.79
C LYS A 88 20.89 19.49 -13.33
N GLY A 89 20.16 18.56 -12.75
CA GLY A 89 20.32 18.14 -11.35
C GLY A 89 19.83 19.13 -10.29
N LEU A 90 19.01 20.12 -10.66
CA LEU A 90 18.52 21.17 -9.76
C LEU A 90 17.11 20.92 -9.22
N GLY A 91 16.55 19.75 -9.49
CA GLY A 91 15.20 19.41 -9.07
C GLY A 91 14.08 19.87 -10.01
N ALA A 92 12.83 19.54 -9.71
CA ALA A 92 11.65 19.85 -10.52
C ALA A 92 10.94 21.16 -10.10
N GLY A 93 11.42 21.86 -9.07
CA GLY A 93 10.89 23.16 -8.65
C GLY A 93 9.41 23.16 -8.29
N ALA A 94 8.90 22.15 -7.61
CA ALA A 94 7.50 21.95 -7.25
C ALA A 94 6.51 21.92 -8.45
N LYS A 95 7.02 21.58 -9.64
CA LYS A 95 6.23 21.45 -10.88
C LYS A 95 6.15 19.98 -11.29
N PRO A 96 4.97 19.33 -11.12
CA PRO A 96 4.81 17.90 -11.47
C PRO A 96 5.11 17.59 -12.93
N GLU A 97 4.80 18.53 -13.86
CA GLU A 97 5.05 18.35 -15.29
C GLU A 97 6.55 18.22 -15.63
N ILE A 98 7.41 18.85 -14.81
CA ILE A 98 8.85 18.71 -14.97
C ILE A 98 9.31 17.35 -14.42
N GLY A 99 8.75 16.91 -13.29
CA GLY A 99 9.01 15.58 -12.74
C GLY A 99 8.62 14.45 -13.69
N GLU A 100 7.47 14.58 -14.33
CA GLU A 100 6.97 13.65 -15.34
C GLU A 100 7.91 13.55 -16.55
N LYS A 101 8.21 14.69 -17.18
CA LYS A 101 9.13 14.72 -18.33
C LYS A 101 10.53 14.22 -17.98
N ALA A 102 10.99 14.47 -16.75
CA ALA A 102 12.26 13.95 -16.27
C ALA A 102 12.27 12.43 -16.18
N ALA A 103 11.17 11.82 -15.74
CA ALA A 103 11.03 10.37 -15.70
C ALA A 103 10.88 9.78 -17.11
N GLU A 104 10.16 10.45 -18.00
CA GLU A 104 10.05 10.04 -19.41
C GLU A 104 11.42 10.09 -20.13
N GLU A 105 12.22 11.13 -19.87
CA GLU A 105 13.59 11.23 -20.40
C GLU A 105 14.45 10.03 -20.00
N SER A 106 14.27 9.52 -18.79
CA SER A 106 15.05 8.42 -18.20
C SER A 106 14.31 7.09 -18.18
N ALA A 107 13.28 6.90 -19.01
CA ALA A 107 12.41 5.72 -19.00
C ALA A 107 13.17 4.39 -19.23
N GLU A 108 14.17 4.40 -20.11
CA GLU A 108 15.00 3.23 -20.39
C GLU A 108 15.83 2.80 -19.17
N GLU A 109 16.41 3.76 -18.46
CA GLU A 109 17.22 3.53 -17.25
C GLU A 109 16.34 3.00 -16.12
N ILE A 110 15.14 3.58 -15.95
CA ILE A 110 14.16 3.12 -14.97
C ILE A 110 13.73 1.69 -15.28
N SER A 111 13.35 1.40 -16.51
CA SER A 111 12.93 0.06 -16.93
C SER A 111 14.05 -0.98 -16.76
N ALA A 112 15.30 -0.63 -17.11
CA ALA A 112 16.45 -1.50 -16.88
C ALA A 112 16.69 -1.76 -15.38
N ALA A 113 16.37 -0.78 -14.52
CA ALA A 113 16.51 -0.92 -13.09
C ALA A 113 15.46 -1.85 -12.46
N LEU A 114 14.26 -1.91 -13.03
CA LEU A 114 13.13 -2.72 -12.56
C LEU A 114 13.13 -4.15 -13.13
N LYS A 115 13.98 -4.43 -14.10
CA LYS A 115 14.00 -5.71 -14.82
C LYS A 115 14.16 -6.91 -13.88
N GLY A 116 13.26 -7.89 -14.06
CA GLY A 116 13.27 -9.14 -13.30
C GLY A 116 12.69 -9.03 -11.90
N ALA A 117 12.02 -7.92 -11.54
CA ALA A 117 11.23 -7.84 -10.34
C ALA A 117 9.88 -8.56 -10.52
N ASP A 118 9.40 -9.21 -9.47
CA ASP A 118 8.06 -9.80 -9.38
C ASP A 118 7.07 -8.77 -8.79
N MET A 119 7.56 -7.89 -7.93
CA MET A 119 6.78 -6.83 -7.28
C MET A 119 7.58 -5.53 -7.16
N VAL A 120 6.91 -4.40 -7.37
CA VAL A 120 7.49 -3.07 -7.21
C VAL A 120 6.59 -2.20 -6.32
N PHE A 121 7.19 -1.68 -5.26
CA PHE A 121 6.60 -0.59 -4.49
C PHE A 121 7.09 0.75 -5.02
N VAL A 122 6.17 1.65 -5.34
CA VAL A 122 6.47 3.02 -5.69
C VAL A 122 6.05 3.92 -4.53
N THR A 123 7.04 4.45 -3.80
CA THR A 123 6.78 5.31 -2.64
C THR A 123 7.18 6.76 -2.89
N CYS A 124 6.30 7.68 -2.57
CA CYS A 124 6.58 9.12 -2.68
C CYS A 124 5.66 9.97 -1.79
N GLY A 125 6.10 11.19 -1.50
CA GLY A 125 5.23 12.24 -0.98
C GLY A 125 4.62 13.03 -2.14
N MET A 126 3.29 13.02 -2.24
CA MET A 126 2.56 13.77 -3.25
C MET A 126 2.52 15.28 -2.92
N GLY A 127 2.40 16.11 -3.94
CA GLY A 127 2.31 17.57 -3.83
C GLY A 127 3.57 18.35 -4.24
N GLY A 128 4.73 17.67 -4.31
CA GLY A 128 5.97 18.23 -4.86
C GLY A 128 6.06 18.09 -6.38
N GLY A 129 7.22 18.40 -6.94
CA GLY A 129 7.47 18.26 -8.38
C GLY A 129 7.87 16.85 -8.77
N THR A 130 8.99 16.35 -8.24
CA THR A 130 9.55 15.06 -8.64
C THR A 130 8.66 13.88 -8.26
N GLY A 131 8.30 13.74 -6.98
CA GLY A 131 7.47 12.62 -6.51
C GLY A 131 6.12 12.55 -7.25
N THR A 132 5.42 13.69 -7.30
CA THR A 132 4.08 13.78 -7.92
C THR A 132 4.09 13.50 -9.42
N GLY A 133 5.12 13.98 -10.13
CA GLY A 133 5.20 13.84 -11.58
C GLY A 133 5.85 12.53 -12.04
N ALA A 134 6.93 12.12 -11.39
CA ALA A 134 7.70 10.95 -11.80
C ALA A 134 7.12 9.63 -11.30
N ALA A 135 6.50 9.57 -10.10
CA ALA A 135 5.99 8.32 -9.56
C ALA A 135 4.94 7.63 -10.47
N PRO A 136 3.98 8.35 -11.09
CA PRO A 136 3.07 7.73 -12.07
C PRO A 136 3.78 7.12 -13.27
N VAL A 137 4.86 7.74 -13.76
CA VAL A 137 5.66 7.22 -14.88
C VAL A 137 6.41 5.95 -14.47
N VAL A 138 7.05 5.95 -13.30
CA VAL A 138 7.72 4.75 -12.75
C VAL A 138 6.73 3.61 -12.59
N ALA A 139 5.56 3.89 -12.02
CA ALA A 139 4.50 2.90 -11.83
C ALA A 139 4.01 2.33 -13.17
N LYS A 140 3.79 3.19 -14.17
CA LYS A 140 3.40 2.78 -15.52
C LYS A 140 4.43 1.85 -16.14
N LEU A 141 5.72 2.20 -16.08
CA LEU A 141 6.80 1.36 -16.61
C LEU A 141 6.84 -0.01 -15.96
N ALA A 142 6.67 -0.08 -14.63
CA ALA A 142 6.59 -1.34 -13.89
C ALA A 142 5.37 -2.18 -14.32
N LYS A 143 4.19 -1.58 -14.38
CA LYS A 143 2.95 -2.25 -14.79
C LYS A 143 2.99 -2.72 -16.25
N ASP A 144 3.54 -1.92 -17.16
CA ASP A 144 3.71 -2.28 -18.57
C ASP A 144 4.67 -3.46 -18.76
N MET A 145 5.58 -3.70 -17.81
CA MET A 145 6.46 -4.87 -17.76
C MET A 145 5.80 -6.10 -17.13
N GLY A 146 4.53 -6.01 -16.71
CA GLY A 146 3.79 -7.10 -16.07
C GLY A 146 4.14 -7.34 -14.60
N ILE A 147 4.83 -6.41 -13.95
CA ILE A 147 5.24 -6.49 -12.54
C ILE A 147 4.08 -6.05 -11.66
N LEU A 148 3.81 -6.80 -10.58
CA LEU A 148 2.82 -6.36 -9.57
C LEU A 148 3.26 -5.01 -8.98
N THR A 149 2.47 -3.96 -9.21
CA THR A 149 2.85 -2.60 -8.88
C THR A 149 1.96 -2.02 -7.78
N VAL A 150 2.56 -1.68 -6.64
CA VAL A 150 1.86 -1.11 -5.47
C VAL A 150 2.36 0.31 -5.22
N GLY A 151 1.44 1.27 -5.22
CA GLY A 151 1.72 2.65 -4.84
C GLY A 151 1.49 2.86 -3.34
N VAL A 152 2.47 3.43 -2.64
CA VAL A 152 2.35 3.83 -1.23
C VAL A 152 2.74 5.29 -1.12
N VAL A 153 1.75 6.17 -0.99
CA VAL A 153 1.97 7.61 -1.13
C VAL A 153 1.35 8.41 0.01
N THR A 154 1.93 9.56 0.32
CA THR A 154 1.36 10.48 1.31
C THR A 154 0.74 11.71 0.67
N LYS A 155 -0.37 12.20 1.27
CA LYS A 155 -0.90 13.56 1.02
C LYS A 155 -0.18 14.55 1.93
N PRO A 156 0.13 15.78 1.45
CA PRO A 156 0.78 16.80 2.26
C PRO A 156 -0.10 17.24 3.43
N PHE A 157 0.51 17.80 4.45
CA PHE A 157 -0.22 18.49 5.51
C PHE A 157 -0.94 19.73 4.97
N ARG A 158 -2.08 20.09 5.56
CA ARG A 158 -2.84 21.30 5.16
C ARG A 158 -2.04 22.58 5.27
N PHE A 159 -1.11 22.67 6.22
CA PHE A 159 -0.23 23.84 6.38
C PHE A 159 0.80 23.99 5.25
N GLU A 160 1.05 22.96 4.44
CA GLU A 160 2.01 23.00 3.34
C GLU A 160 1.51 23.77 2.10
N ALA A 161 0.36 24.40 2.17
CA ALA A 161 -0.32 25.21 1.16
C ALA A 161 -1.26 24.46 0.21
N LYS A 162 -2.34 25.18 -0.18
CA LYS A 162 -3.39 24.65 -1.06
C LYS A 162 -2.85 24.15 -2.41
N ALA A 163 -1.86 24.84 -2.98
CA ALA A 163 -1.27 24.45 -4.26
C ALA A 163 -0.62 23.05 -4.20
N ARG A 164 0.06 22.71 -3.08
CA ARG A 164 0.62 21.37 -2.87
C ARG A 164 -0.46 20.30 -2.78
N MET A 165 -1.56 20.59 -2.09
CA MET A 165 -2.69 19.67 -2.00
C MET A 165 -3.34 19.43 -3.36
N VAL A 166 -3.52 20.47 -4.18
CA VAL A 166 -4.05 20.31 -5.56
C VAL A 166 -3.13 19.44 -6.40
N ASN A 167 -1.81 19.70 -6.36
CA ASN A 167 -0.82 18.87 -7.04
C ASN A 167 -0.90 17.41 -6.56
N ALA A 168 -1.04 17.21 -5.24
CA ALA A 168 -1.12 15.89 -4.65
C ALA A 168 -2.34 15.11 -5.13
N LEU A 169 -3.51 15.72 -5.12
CA LEU A 169 -4.75 15.08 -5.58
C LEU A 169 -4.66 14.69 -7.07
N ASN A 170 -4.16 15.60 -7.92
CA ASN A 170 -3.95 15.29 -9.33
C ASN A 170 -2.92 14.16 -9.53
N GLY A 171 -1.85 14.14 -8.73
CA GLY A 171 -0.84 13.08 -8.79
C GLY A 171 -1.39 11.72 -8.35
N ILE A 172 -2.24 11.70 -7.32
CA ILE A 172 -2.92 10.50 -6.82
C ILE A 172 -3.85 9.92 -7.89
N GLU A 173 -4.67 10.73 -8.55
CA GLU A 173 -5.52 10.24 -9.65
C GLU A 173 -4.69 9.64 -10.78
N ARG A 174 -3.57 10.27 -11.12
CA ARG A 174 -2.68 9.77 -12.20
C ARG A 174 -1.96 8.47 -11.83
N ILE A 175 -1.43 8.34 -10.61
CA ILE A 175 -0.76 7.11 -10.20
C ILE A 175 -1.75 5.95 -10.05
N LYS A 176 -2.99 6.23 -9.63
CA LYS A 176 -4.07 5.25 -9.50
C LYS A 176 -4.33 4.47 -10.80
N GLU A 177 -4.19 5.11 -11.95
CA GLU A 177 -4.36 4.47 -13.27
C GLU A 177 -3.22 3.49 -13.61
N HIS A 178 -2.06 3.63 -12.95
CA HIS A 178 -0.82 2.94 -13.29
C HIS A 178 -0.32 1.97 -12.22
N VAL A 179 -1.06 1.77 -11.14
CA VAL A 179 -0.77 0.77 -10.12
C VAL A 179 -1.86 -0.29 -10.06
N ASP A 180 -1.54 -1.44 -9.50
CA ASP A 180 -2.53 -2.49 -9.20
C ASP A 180 -3.25 -2.17 -7.90
N THR A 181 -2.52 -1.69 -6.91
CA THR A 181 -3.03 -1.28 -5.60
C THR A 181 -2.42 0.05 -5.18
N LEU A 182 -3.23 0.94 -4.63
CA LEU A 182 -2.81 2.25 -4.14
C LEU A 182 -3.18 2.44 -2.67
N ILE A 183 -2.18 2.69 -1.85
CA ILE A 183 -2.33 3.07 -0.44
C ILE A 183 -2.03 4.57 -0.33
N VAL A 184 -3.00 5.33 0.17
CA VAL A 184 -2.88 6.78 0.34
C VAL A 184 -2.95 7.14 1.81
N ILE A 185 -1.90 7.76 2.33
CA ILE A 185 -1.76 8.15 3.73
C ILE A 185 -1.86 9.67 3.84
N PRO A 186 -2.94 10.22 4.44
CA PRO A 186 -3.06 11.65 4.66
C PRO A 186 -2.20 12.09 5.85
N ASN A 187 -1.19 12.94 5.62
CA ASN A 187 -0.32 13.44 6.70
C ASN A 187 -1.11 14.17 7.81
N ASP A 188 -2.23 14.81 7.48
CA ASP A 188 -3.08 15.46 8.49
C ASP A 188 -3.58 14.47 9.56
N LYS A 189 -3.77 13.21 9.22
CA LYS A 189 -4.18 12.17 10.16
C LYS A 189 -3.08 11.84 11.18
N LEU A 190 -1.83 12.05 10.83
CA LEU A 190 -0.73 11.92 11.77
C LEU A 190 -0.83 12.93 12.93
N LEU A 191 -1.43 14.10 12.68
CA LEU A 191 -1.62 15.13 13.72
C LEU A 191 -2.66 14.70 14.76
N GLU A 192 -3.52 13.72 14.46
CA GLU A 192 -4.51 13.19 15.40
C GLU A 192 -3.88 12.23 16.42
N ILE A 193 -2.73 11.63 16.09
CA ILE A 193 -2.05 10.61 16.91
C ILE A 193 -0.76 11.10 17.57
N VAL A 194 -0.24 12.27 17.17
CA VAL A 194 0.98 12.85 17.76
C VAL A 194 0.64 13.85 18.87
N ASP A 195 1.56 14.02 19.82
CA ASP A 195 1.44 15.04 20.87
C ASP A 195 1.47 16.46 20.26
N ARG A 196 0.73 17.39 20.85
CA ARG A 196 0.74 18.82 20.46
C ARG A 196 2.13 19.47 20.56
N ARG A 197 3.06 18.87 21.26
CA ARG A 197 4.45 19.31 21.39
C ARG A 197 5.35 18.77 20.29
N THR A 198 4.85 17.87 19.44
CA THR A 198 5.62 17.29 18.34
C THR A 198 6.07 18.37 17.38
N THR A 199 7.35 18.41 17.13
CA THR A 199 7.96 19.37 16.19
C THR A 199 7.64 19.01 14.74
N MET A 200 7.75 19.98 13.83
CA MET A 200 7.54 19.72 12.40
C MET A 200 8.47 18.63 11.83
N PRO A 201 9.79 18.59 12.14
CA PRO A 201 10.65 17.49 11.71
C PRO A 201 10.20 16.12 12.22
N GLU A 202 9.72 16.05 13.46
CA GLU A 202 9.20 14.80 14.02
C GLU A 202 7.90 14.36 13.33
N ALA A 203 7.01 15.29 13.00
CA ALA A 203 5.78 14.97 12.26
C ALA A 203 6.09 14.44 10.84
N LEU A 204 7.05 15.06 10.14
CA LEU A 204 7.51 14.57 8.83
C LEU A 204 8.18 13.19 8.94
N LYS A 205 8.99 12.99 10.01
CA LYS A 205 9.59 11.70 10.30
C LYS A 205 8.52 10.62 10.55
N LYS A 206 7.41 10.99 11.19
CA LYS A 206 6.29 10.07 11.41
C LYS A 206 5.60 9.68 10.10
N ALA A 207 5.50 10.60 9.13
CA ALA A 207 5.00 10.27 7.80
C ALA A 207 5.88 9.24 7.08
N ASP A 208 7.22 9.40 7.17
CA ASP A 208 8.17 8.42 6.62
C ASP A 208 8.05 7.06 7.33
N GLU A 209 7.77 7.04 8.66
CA GLU A 209 7.52 5.81 9.42
C GLU A 209 6.30 5.04 8.91
N VAL A 210 5.22 5.74 8.64
CA VAL A 210 3.99 5.09 8.15
C VAL A 210 4.19 4.52 6.75
N LEU A 211 4.91 5.22 5.87
CA LEU A 211 5.30 4.66 4.56
C LEU A 211 6.14 3.39 4.71
N GLN A 212 7.10 3.40 5.63
CA GLN A 212 7.95 2.25 5.93
C GLN A 212 7.12 1.08 6.46
N GLN A 213 6.27 1.32 7.46
CA GLN A 213 5.41 0.29 8.04
C GLN A 213 4.45 -0.33 7.01
N ALA A 214 3.92 0.47 6.10
CA ALA A 214 3.05 -0.02 5.03
C ALA A 214 3.78 -0.97 4.08
N VAL A 215 5.01 -0.64 3.69
CA VAL A 215 5.83 -1.51 2.84
C VAL A 215 6.25 -2.75 3.61
N GLN A 216 6.74 -2.59 4.84
CA GLN A 216 7.18 -3.70 5.69
C GLN A 216 6.05 -4.69 5.97
N GLY A 217 4.86 -4.21 6.31
CA GLY A 217 3.72 -5.08 6.58
C GLY A 217 3.34 -6.00 5.42
N ILE A 218 3.64 -5.59 4.19
CA ILE A 218 3.42 -6.43 3.00
C ILE A 218 4.62 -7.33 2.72
N THR A 219 5.84 -6.80 2.86
CA THR A 219 7.06 -7.57 2.58
C THR A 219 7.30 -8.69 3.59
N ASP A 220 6.97 -8.46 4.86
CA ASP A 220 7.08 -9.47 5.92
C ASP A 220 6.17 -10.67 5.64
N LEU A 221 4.98 -10.45 5.07
CA LEU A 221 4.07 -11.52 4.64
C LEU A 221 4.68 -12.48 3.63
N ILE A 222 5.55 -11.95 2.76
CA ILE A 222 6.12 -12.69 1.63
C ILE A 222 7.47 -13.34 2.04
N ASN A 223 8.29 -12.62 2.82
CA ASN A 223 9.68 -12.96 3.04
C ASN A 223 9.94 -13.68 4.38
N VAL A 224 9.09 -13.47 5.38
CA VAL A 224 9.32 -14.05 6.71
C VAL A 224 8.66 -15.42 6.83
N PRO A 225 9.43 -16.49 7.14
CA PRO A 225 8.85 -17.81 7.39
C PRO A 225 7.86 -17.76 8.56
N ALA A 226 6.65 -18.23 8.36
CA ALA A 226 5.57 -18.19 9.34
C ALA A 226 4.99 -19.59 9.58
N VAL A 227 4.21 -19.76 10.65
CA VAL A 227 3.47 -21.01 10.93
C VAL A 227 2.40 -21.25 9.86
N ILE A 228 1.77 -20.18 9.39
CA ILE A 228 0.88 -20.18 8.24
C ILE A 228 1.45 -19.16 7.26
N ASN A 229 2.16 -19.66 6.24
CA ASN A 229 2.77 -18.84 5.21
C ASN A 229 1.74 -18.40 4.19
N LEU A 230 1.86 -17.15 3.78
CA LEU A 230 1.23 -16.64 2.57
C LEU A 230 2.24 -16.72 1.43
N ASP A 231 1.87 -17.33 0.34
CA ASP A 231 2.73 -17.30 -0.85
C ASP A 231 2.54 -16.00 -1.65
N PHE A 232 3.49 -15.73 -2.53
CA PHE A 232 3.42 -14.53 -3.38
C PHE A 232 2.16 -14.51 -4.27
N ALA A 233 1.66 -15.67 -4.67
CA ALA A 233 0.46 -15.79 -5.50
C ALA A 233 -0.81 -15.34 -4.75
N ASP A 234 -0.90 -15.62 -3.44
CA ASP A 234 -1.98 -15.15 -2.58
C ASP A 234 -1.98 -13.62 -2.50
N VAL A 235 -0.80 -13.03 -2.23
CA VAL A 235 -0.62 -11.57 -2.19
C VAL A 235 -0.96 -10.94 -3.56
N GLN A 236 -0.52 -11.56 -4.64
CA GLN A 236 -0.84 -11.10 -5.99
C GLN A 236 -2.35 -11.12 -6.25
N THR A 237 -3.06 -12.16 -5.84
CA THR A 237 -4.51 -12.29 -6.02
C THR A 237 -5.28 -11.18 -5.28
N VAL A 238 -4.81 -10.80 -4.10
CA VAL A 238 -5.44 -9.75 -3.28
C VAL A 238 -5.11 -8.35 -3.79
N MET A 239 -3.97 -8.15 -4.44
CA MET A 239 -3.48 -6.81 -4.80
C MET A 239 -3.62 -6.45 -6.27
N LYS A 240 -3.65 -7.44 -7.18
CA LYS A 240 -3.66 -7.17 -8.62
C LYS A 240 -4.97 -6.52 -9.06
N ASP A 241 -4.87 -5.35 -9.70
CA ASP A 241 -6.00 -4.56 -10.24
C ASP A 241 -7.12 -4.27 -9.21
N LYS A 242 -6.76 -4.04 -7.94
CA LYS A 242 -7.72 -3.80 -6.85
C LYS A 242 -7.96 -2.32 -6.53
N GLY A 243 -7.18 -1.42 -7.09
CA GLY A 243 -7.35 0.02 -6.87
C GLY A 243 -6.95 0.46 -5.45
N ILE A 244 -7.81 1.21 -4.77
CA ILE A 244 -7.50 1.72 -3.43
C ILE A 244 -7.53 0.60 -2.39
N ALA A 245 -6.50 0.57 -1.54
CA ALA A 245 -6.41 -0.35 -0.41
C ALA A 245 -6.34 0.38 0.93
N HIS A 246 -6.84 -0.29 1.95
CA HIS A 246 -6.64 0.04 3.35
C HIS A 246 -5.53 -0.84 3.91
N ILE A 247 -4.59 -0.24 4.64
CA ILE A 247 -3.61 -0.96 5.43
C ILE A 247 -3.62 -0.41 6.85
N GLY A 248 -3.76 -1.28 7.83
CA GLY A 248 -3.68 -0.90 9.23
C GLY A 248 -2.81 -1.87 10.00
N ILE A 249 -2.09 -1.32 10.97
CA ILE A 249 -1.24 -2.08 11.88
C ILE A 249 -1.65 -1.74 13.30
N GLY A 250 -1.87 -2.75 14.11
CA GLY A 250 -2.19 -2.60 15.51
C GLY A 250 -1.34 -3.50 16.39
N GLU A 251 -1.06 -3.03 17.60
CA GLU A 251 -0.35 -3.79 18.62
C GLU A 251 -1.24 -3.93 19.84
N GLY A 252 -1.27 -5.11 20.42
CA GLY A 252 -2.00 -5.40 21.65
C GLY A 252 -1.14 -6.16 22.67
N LYS A 253 -1.52 -6.03 23.94
CA LYS A 253 -0.81 -6.67 25.06
C LYS A 253 -1.79 -7.29 26.06
N GLY A 254 -1.34 -8.36 26.74
CA GLY A 254 -2.14 -9.03 27.75
C GLY A 254 -3.19 -9.99 27.19
N ASP A 255 -4.21 -10.29 27.99
CA ASP A 255 -5.18 -11.35 27.69
C ASP A 255 -6.04 -11.04 26.43
N ASP A 256 -6.36 -9.77 26.17
CA ASP A 256 -7.17 -9.33 25.04
C ASP A 256 -6.32 -8.80 23.86
N LYS A 257 -5.03 -9.14 23.81
CA LYS A 257 -4.04 -8.58 22.87
C LYS A 257 -4.46 -8.63 21.41
N ALA A 258 -5.03 -9.72 20.95
CA ALA A 258 -5.44 -9.87 19.56
C ALA A 258 -6.63 -8.98 19.23
N MET A 259 -7.60 -8.87 20.13
CA MET A 259 -8.76 -8.02 19.94
C MET A 259 -8.40 -6.52 19.99
N GLU A 260 -7.49 -6.11 20.86
CA GLU A 260 -6.96 -4.74 20.89
C GLU A 260 -6.19 -4.43 19.60
N ALA A 261 -5.29 -5.33 19.18
CA ALA A 261 -4.48 -5.16 17.99
C ALA A 261 -5.35 -5.07 16.72
N VAL A 262 -6.34 -5.97 16.54
CA VAL A 262 -7.19 -5.95 15.35
C VAL A 262 -8.07 -4.71 15.30
N LYS A 263 -8.63 -4.26 16.41
CA LYS A 263 -9.38 -3.00 16.48
C LYS A 263 -8.51 -1.82 16.07
N MET A 264 -7.31 -1.71 16.63
CA MET A 264 -6.36 -0.66 16.30
C MET A 264 -5.98 -0.70 14.81
N ALA A 265 -5.77 -1.88 14.24
CA ALA A 265 -5.45 -2.04 12.82
C ALA A 265 -6.59 -1.58 11.90
N VAL A 266 -7.82 -1.99 12.22
CA VAL A 266 -8.99 -1.72 11.39
C VAL A 266 -9.51 -0.29 11.55
N GLU A 267 -9.46 0.25 12.76
CA GLU A 267 -9.92 1.60 13.09
C GLU A 267 -8.79 2.64 13.00
N SER A 268 -7.66 2.28 12.37
CA SER A 268 -6.50 3.15 12.27
C SER A 268 -6.90 4.56 11.81
N PRO A 269 -6.70 5.59 12.63
CA PRO A 269 -7.04 6.96 12.28
C PRO A 269 -6.18 7.50 11.13
N LEU A 270 -5.11 6.80 10.77
CA LEU A 270 -4.16 7.20 9.73
C LEU A 270 -4.72 7.14 8.32
N LEU A 271 -5.86 6.48 8.11
CA LEU A 271 -6.41 6.24 6.78
C LEU A 271 -7.78 6.90 6.61
N GLU A 272 -8.09 7.31 5.39
CA GLU A 272 -9.41 7.86 5.02
C GLU A 272 -10.40 6.75 4.60
N THR A 273 -9.93 5.51 4.52
CA THR A 273 -10.71 4.35 4.10
C THR A 273 -11.11 3.51 5.30
N THR A 274 -12.20 2.77 5.16
CA THR A 274 -12.64 1.74 6.11
C THR A 274 -12.61 0.40 5.39
N ILE A 275 -12.51 -0.70 6.11
CA ILE A 275 -12.53 -2.05 5.51
C ILE A 275 -13.93 -2.50 5.07
N SER A 276 -14.97 -1.75 5.41
CA SER A 276 -16.34 -2.07 5.05
C SER A 276 -16.54 -2.09 3.54
N GLY A 277 -17.01 -3.22 3.03
CA GLY A 277 -17.20 -3.46 1.60
C GLY A 277 -15.95 -3.90 0.86
N ALA A 278 -14.88 -4.26 1.56
CA ALA A 278 -13.70 -4.87 0.97
C ALA A 278 -14.07 -6.22 0.35
N THR A 279 -13.51 -6.52 -0.82
CA THR A 279 -13.69 -7.83 -1.46
C THR A 279 -12.66 -8.86 -1.01
N HIS A 280 -11.47 -8.40 -0.63
CA HIS A 280 -10.38 -9.25 -0.15
C HIS A 280 -9.70 -8.60 1.04
N VAL A 281 -9.34 -9.41 2.02
CA VAL A 281 -8.60 -8.97 3.20
C VAL A 281 -7.48 -9.97 3.51
N ILE A 282 -6.28 -9.45 3.74
CA ILE A 282 -5.19 -10.21 4.34
C ILE A 282 -5.11 -9.81 5.81
N ILE A 283 -5.06 -10.80 6.67
CA ILE A 283 -4.79 -10.63 8.11
C ILE A 283 -3.49 -11.34 8.41
N ASN A 284 -2.50 -10.63 8.89
CA ASN A 284 -1.27 -11.23 9.41
C ASN A 284 -1.14 -10.95 10.89
N ILE A 285 -0.98 -12.01 11.67
CA ILE A 285 -0.78 -11.93 13.12
C ILE A 285 0.62 -12.39 13.45
N SER A 286 1.39 -11.59 14.19
CA SER A 286 2.71 -11.94 14.66
C SER A 286 2.84 -11.72 16.17
N GLY A 287 3.51 -12.64 16.87
CA GLY A 287 3.75 -12.55 18.30
C GLY A 287 3.40 -13.81 19.08
N ASP A 288 3.16 -13.66 20.37
CA ASP A 288 2.69 -14.74 21.26
C ASP A 288 1.18 -14.91 21.11
N ILE A 289 0.77 -15.76 20.17
CA ILE A 289 -0.62 -15.90 19.73
C ILE A 289 -1.15 -17.32 19.94
N THR A 290 -2.41 -17.40 20.34
CA THR A 290 -3.17 -18.64 20.43
C THR A 290 -4.11 -18.82 19.25
N LEU A 291 -4.65 -20.02 19.08
CA LEU A 291 -5.68 -20.28 18.06
C LEU A 291 -6.96 -19.48 18.32
N ALA A 292 -7.28 -19.20 19.58
CA ALA A 292 -8.43 -18.37 19.95
C ALA A 292 -8.21 -16.93 19.50
N ASP A 293 -7.02 -16.35 19.77
CA ASP A 293 -6.65 -15.00 19.31
C ASP A 293 -6.82 -14.85 17.80
N ALA A 294 -6.34 -15.85 17.06
CA ALA A 294 -6.46 -15.85 15.60
C ALA A 294 -7.92 -15.91 15.12
N SER A 295 -8.74 -16.74 15.76
CA SER A 295 -10.16 -16.88 15.44
C SER A 295 -10.96 -15.60 15.74
N ASP A 296 -10.69 -14.98 16.88
CA ASP A 296 -11.40 -13.77 17.30
C ASP A 296 -11.05 -12.58 16.41
N ALA A 297 -9.77 -12.42 16.06
CA ALA A 297 -9.33 -11.38 15.11
C ALA A 297 -9.95 -11.56 13.73
N ALA A 298 -9.97 -12.79 13.19
CA ALA A 298 -10.57 -13.07 11.89
C ALA A 298 -12.08 -12.83 11.88
N SER A 299 -12.78 -13.23 12.94
CA SER A 299 -14.23 -13.03 13.10
C SER A 299 -14.59 -11.54 13.15
N TYR A 300 -13.81 -10.75 13.88
CA TYR A 300 -14.00 -9.30 13.97
C TYR A 300 -13.82 -8.60 12.62
N VAL A 301 -12.79 -8.96 11.87
CA VAL A 301 -12.57 -8.42 10.53
C VAL A 301 -13.69 -8.81 9.57
N GLN A 302 -14.17 -10.06 9.63
CA GLN A 302 -15.27 -10.53 8.79
C GLN A 302 -16.57 -9.78 9.08
N GLU A 303 -16.89 -9.53 10.35
CA GLU A 303 -18.08 -8.76 10.75
C GLU A 303 -18.05 -7.33 10.17
N LEU A 304 -16.89 -6.68 10.15
CA LEU A 304 -16.72 -5.32 9.64
C LEU A 304 -16.64 -5.23 8.11
N ALA A 305 -15.97 -6.19 7.47
CA ALA A 305 -15.80 -6.20 6.02
C ALA A 305 -17.05 -6.68 5.26
N GLY A 306 -17.80 -7.60 5.87
CA GLY A 306 -19.01 -8.21 5.33
C GLY A 306 -18.86 -9.71 5.08
N ASP A 307 -20.00 -10.41 4.89
CA ASP A 307 -20.05 -11.88 4.78
C ASP A 307 -19.38 -12.43 3.51
N ASP A 308 -19.33 -11.65 2.44
CA ASP A 308 -18.82 -12.08 1.13
C ASP A 308 -17.30 -11.84 0.97
N VAL A 309 -16.62 -11.34 2.00
CA VAL A 309 -15.19 -11.03 1.97
C VAL A 309 -14.33 -12.30 1.88
N ASN A 310 -13.35 -12.30 0.99
CA ASN A 310 -12.32 -13.34 0.95
C ASN A 310 -11.18 -12.98 1.90
N ILE A 311 -11.06 -13.71 3.02
CA ILE A 311 -10.02 -13.48 4.03
C ILE A 311 -8.89 -14.48 3.83
N ILE A 312 -7.68 -13.97 3.67
CA ILE A 312 -6.43 -14.73 3.66
C ILE A 312 -5.73 -14.46 4.98
N PHE A 313 -5.31 -15.52 5.66
CA PHE A 313 -4.78 -15.44 7.02
C PHE A 313 -3.34 -15.94 7.08
N GLY A 314 -2.44 -15.14 7.66
CA GLY A 314 -1.06 -15.48 8.00
C GLY A 314 -0.84 -15.44 9.51
N ALA A 315 0.00 -16.33 10.02
CA ALA A 315 0.33 -16.37 11.44
C ALA A 315 1.81 -16.65 11.65
N MET A 316 2.49 -15.78 12.35
CA MET A 316 3.90 -15.91 12.73
C MET A 316 4.03 -15.92 14.26
N TYR A 317 4.56 -17.01 14.79
CA TYR A 317 4.87 -17.10 16.21
C TYR A 317 6.24 -16.48 16.49
N ASP A 318 6.29 -15.50 17.39
CA ASP A 318 7.52 -14.78 17.76
C ASP A 318 7.71 -14.82 19.28
N GLU A 319 8.58 -15.71 19.74
CA GLU A 319 8.91 -15.90 21.17
C GLU A 319 9.51 -14.63 21.81
N SER A 320 10.08 -13.73 21.02
CA SER A 320 10.66 -12.49 21.55
C SER A 320 9.61 -11.49 22.02
N LYS A 321 8.37 -11.62 21.51
CA LYS A 321 7.22 -10.78 21.84
C LYS A 321 6.35 -11.43 22.91
N SER A 322 6.91 -11.61 24.11
CA SER A 322 6.18 -12.16 25.25
C SER A 322 4.92 -11.32 25.55
N ASP A 323 3.76 -11.99 25.63
CA ASP A 323 2.45 -11.42 25.99
C ASP A 323 2.01 -10.22 25.11
N SER A 324 2.46 -10.19 23.86
CA SER A 324 2.08 -9.15 22.92
C SER A 324 1.92 -9.71 21.51
N CYS A 325 1.07 -9.09 20.72
CA CYS A 325 0.93 -9.40 19.30
C CYS A 325 0.81 -8.13 18.45
N THR A 326 1.19 -8.26 17.20
CA THR A 326 1.01 -7.26 16.16
C THR A 326 0.11 -7.85 15.09
N ILE A 327 -0.94 -7.11 14.70
CA ILE A 327 -1.84 -7.50 13.61
C ILE A 327 -1.73 -6.48 12.49
N THR A 328 -1.46 -6.98 11.29
CA THR A 328 -1.52 -6.19 10.06
C THR A 328 -2.76 -6.62 9.27
N VAL A 329 -3.59 -5.66 8.91
CA VAL A 329 -4.79 -5.87 8.09
C VAL A 329 -4.62 -5.11 6.78
N ILE A 330 -4.74 -5.81 5.65
CA ILE A 330 -4.73 -5.21 4.31
C ILE A 330 -6.05 -5.54 3.64
N ALA A 331 -6.86 -4.53 3.39
CA ALA A 331 -8.17 -4.69 2.75
C ALA A 331 -8.16 -4.01 1.36
N THR A 332 -8.62 -4.74 0.35
CA THR A 332 -8.61 -4.29 -1.05
C THR A 332 -9.97 -4.47 -1.71
N GLY A 333 -10.14 -3.91 -2.91
CA GLY A 333 -11.40 -3.92 -3.61
C GLY A 333 -12.45 -3.06 -2.92
N LEU A 334 -12.02 -1.98 -2.27
CA LEU A 334 -12.88 -0.98 -1.65
C LEU A 334 -13.57 -0.17 -2.75
N GLU A 335 -14.90 -0.10 -2.72
CA GLU A 335 -15.64 0.75 -3.66
C GLU A 335 -15.31 2.23 -3.41
N ASP A 336 -15.04 2.98 -4.49
CA ASP A 336 -14.91 4.44 -4.45
C ASP A 336 -16.26 5.08 -4.07
N LYS A 337 -16.52 5.26 -2.79
CA LYS A 337 -17.73 5.96 -2.29
C LYS A 337 -17.85 7.40 -2.82
N ALA A 338 -16.76 7.98 -3.35
CA ALA A 338 -16.77 9.31 -3.95
C ALA A 338 -17.52 9.39 -5.28
N ASN A 339 -17.57 8.31 -6.07
CA ASN A 339 -18.26 8.29 -7.38
C ASN A 339 -19.77 8.02 -7.28
N ASN A 340 -20.23 7.31 -6.26
CA ASN A 340 -21.65 7.02 -6.09
C ASN A 340 -22.48 8.22 -5.60
N GLY A 341 -21.84 9.20 -4.92
CA GLY A 341 -22.50 10.43 -4.48
C GLY A 341 -22.84 11.42 -5.61
N VAL A 342 -22.12 11.38 -6.72
CA VAL A 342 -22.31 12.28 -7.86
C VAL A 342 -23.31 11.69 -8.87
N GLN A 343 -23.31 10.38 -9.09
CA GLN A 343 -24.28 9.74 -9.99
C GLN A 343 -25.72 9.75 -9.45
N ASN A 344 -25.91 9.65 -8.13
CA ASN A 344 -27.25 9.76 -7.52
C ASN A 344 -27.79 11.19 -7.48
N ARG A 345 -26.95 12.23 -7.62
CA ARG A 345 -27.42 13.63 -7.74
C ARG A 345 -27.76 14.03 -9.17
N LEU A 346 -27.23 13.34 -10.17
CA LEU A 346 -27.52 13.59 -11.60
C LEU A 346 -28.66 12.71 -12.14
N GLY A 347 -29.08 11.67 -11.42
CA GLY A 347 -30.19 10.78 -11.78
C GLY A 347 -31.56 11.20 -11.27
N GLY A 348 -31.63 12.19 -10.36
CA GLY A 348 -32.87 12.57 -9.67
C GLY A 348 -33.76 13.60 -10.39
N ASP A 349 -33.33 14.24 -11.46
CA ASP A 349 -34.02 15.42 -12.01
C ASP A 349 -34.52 15.24 -13.46
N ARG A 350 -34.81 14.01 -13.89
CA ARG A 350 -35.45 13.73 -15.18
C ARG A 350 -36.76 12.95 -15.07
N LYS A 351 -37.65 13.38 -14.18
CA LYS A 351 -39.08 12.97 -14.23
C LYS A 351 -39.93 14.11 -13.69
N SER A 352 -40.34 14.99 -14.57
CA SER A 352 -41.67 15.62 -14.67
C SER A 352 -41.59 16.96 -15.41
N THR A 353 -41.73 16.95 -16.71
CA THR A 353 -42.45 17.99 -17.48
C THR A 353 -42.92 17.35 -18.75
N ARG A 354 -43.99 16.56 -18.64
CA ARG A 354 -44.93 16.43 -19.77
C ARG A 354 -45.99 17.48 -19.57
N LEU A 355 -45.85 18.57 -20.27
CA LEU A 355 -46.91 19.56 -20.46
C LEU A 355 -48.02 18.92 -21.31
N ASN A 356 -49.17 18.83 -20.71
CA ASN A 356 -50.43 18.48 -21.28
C ASN A 356 -50.92 19.68 -22.14
N SER A 357 -50.90 19.55 -23.47
CA SER A 357 -51.62 20.46 -24.37
C SER A 357 -52.95 19.88 -24.72
N SER A 358 -54.00 20.24 -24.00
CA SER A 358 -55.37 20.01 -24.41
C SER A 358 -55.95 21.27 -24.97
N HIS A 359 -56.48 21.12 -26.17
CA HIS A 359 -57.25 22.04 -26.97
C HIS A 359 -58.31 22.87 -26.21
N SER A 360 -58.45 24.14 -26.56
CA SER A 360 -59.78 24.76 -26.71
C SER A 360 -59.84 25.64 -27.95
N LYS A 361 -60.61 25.22 -28.91
CA LYS A 361 -61.20 26.04 -29.96
C LYS A 361 -62.19 27.01 -29.31
N ILE A 362 -62.13 28.28 -29.67
CA ILE A 362 -63.35 29.16 -29.70
C ILE A 362 -63.17 30.06 -30.90
N SER A 363 -64.21 30.02 -31.73
CA SER A 363 -64.53 30.91 -32.84
C SER A 363 -64.95 32.32 -32.36
N TYR A 364 -64.52 33.33 -33.01
CA TYR A 364 -65.25 34.36 -33.77
C TYR A 364 -64.27 35.24 -34.49
#